data_f71e4cc86dcdfb4d7e86820e765d92ec
#
_entry.id   f71e4cc86dcdfb4d7e86820e765d92ec
#
_cell.length_a   1.000
_cell.length_b   1.000
_cell.length_c   1.000
_cell.angle_alpha   90.00
_cell.angle_beta   90.00
_cell.angle_gamma   90.00
#
_symmetry.space_group_name_H-M   'P 1'
#
loop_
_entity.id
_entity.type
_entity.pdbx_description
1 polymer ?
#
loop_
_entity_poly.entity_id
_entity_poly.type
_entity_poly.pdbx_seq_one_letter_code
_entity_poly.pdbx_strand_id
1 'polypeptide(L)'
;MQKTLGNFAYSATLPSAKNDFTTIENEVIKLKIANKGGYIAEATLKNFEKFKKGSGQLVELIKNNNANLNIVLQTNDNRTLNTKDLFFEPTLTKIGADQVLSMKLKSGPNSFLEYKYIVKPNDYMIGFDVRSQGLNQVLNTAKPLDLEWDLKAFRNEKSISYENKYTE
;
A
#
# COMPACT_ATOMS: atom_id res chain seq x y z
N MET A 1 -4.50 22.56 -8.85
CA MET A 1 -3.75 21.30 -8.70
C MET A 1 -2.24 21.51 -8.65
N GLN A 2 -1.60 22.13 -9.65
CA GLN A 2 -0.14 22.36 -9.64
C GLN A 2 0.31 23.29 -8.49
N LYS A 3 -0.48 24.31 -8.13
CA LYS A 3 -0.20 25.19 -6.98
C LYS A 3 -0.14 24.45 -5.64
N THR A 4 -0.86 23.36 -5.50
CA THR A 4 -0.95 22.60 -4.23
C THR A 4 0.04 21.42 -4.20
N LEU A 5 0.18 20.69 -5.30
CA LEU A 5 0.93 19.44 -5.38
C LEU A 5 2.34 19.60 -5.98
N GLY A 6 2.68 20.78 -6.53
CA GLY A 6 3.97 20.99 -7.18
C GLY A 6 4.18 19.99 -8.32
N ASN A 7 5.37 19.40 -8.40
CA ASN A 7 5.73 18.41 -9.42
C ASN A 7 4.88 17.13 -9.33
N PHE A 8 4.39 16.78 -8.15
CA PHE A 8 3.52 15.60 -7.97
C PHE A 8 2.11 15.78 -8.54
N ALA A 9 1.73 16.98 -9.00
CA ALA A 9 0.54 17.20 -9.81
C ALA A 9 0.55 16.32 -11.09
N TYR A 10 1.74 15.93 -11.57
CA TYR A 10 1.89 15.03 -12.72
C TYR A 10 1.14 13.70 -12.51
N SER A 11 1.24 13.11 -11.32
CA SER A 11 0.55 11.85 -11.00
C SER A 11 -0.97 11.95 -11.14
N ALA A 12 -1.54 13.11 -10.85
CA ALA A 12 -2.99 13.35 -10.96
C ALA A 12 -3.48 13.53 -12.42
N THR A 13 -2.57 13.66 -13.39
CA THR A 13 -2.91 13.74 -14.82
C THR A 13 -2.93 12.37 -15.51
N LEU A 14 -2.46 11.33 -14.84
CA LEU A 14 -2.38 9.99 -15.41
C LEU A 14 -3.75 9.30 -15.46
N PRO A 15 -3.99 8.38 -16.41
CA PRO A 15 -5.25 7.62 -16.49
C PRO A 15 -5.57 6.81 -15.23
N SER A 16 -4.53 6.43 -14.46
CA SER A 16 -4.63 5.70 -13.18
C SER A 16 -5.06 6.58 -12.00
N ALA A 17 -5.16 7.91 -12.17
CA ALA A 17 -5.57 8.85 -11.12
C ALA A 17 -7.07 8.77 -10.82
N LYS A 18 -7.50 7.58 -10.39
CA LYS A 18 -8.88 7.23 -10.02
C LYS A 18 -8.88 6.53 -8.67
N ASN A 19 -9.95 6.71 -7.91
CA ASN A 19 -10.20 5.94 -6.68
C ASN A 19 -10.57 4.50 -7.05
N ASP A 20 -9.57 3.72 -7.41
CA ASP A 20 -9.68 2.33 -7.84
C ASP A 20 -8.65 1.48 -7.10
N PHE A 21 -8.72 0.17 -7.25
CA PHE A 21 -7.85 -0.79 -6.58
C PHE A 21 -7.19 -1.73 -7.60
N THR A 22 -5.95 -2.07 -7.32
CA THR A 22 -5.24 -3.13 -8.05
C THR A 22 -5.14 -4.36 -7.16
N THR A 23 -5.60 -5.50 -7.67
CA THR A 23 -5.55 -6.79 -6.95
C THR A 23 -4.24 -7.51 -7.25
N ILE A 24 -3.59 -8.02 -6.21
CA ILE A 24 -2.48 -8.96 -6.28
C ILE A 24 -2.76 -10.11 -5.31
N GLU A 25 -2.59 -11.36 -5.74
CA GLU A 25 -2.97 -12.52 -4.93
C GLU A 25 -2.16 -13.77 -5.29
N ASN A 26 -2.06 -14.68 -4.33
CA ASN A 26 -1.59 -16.05 -4.53
C ASN A 26 -2.65 -17.05 -4.03
N GLU A 27 -2.26 -18.29 -3.78
CA GLU A 27 -3.15 -19.36 -3.35
C GLU A 27 -3.72 -19.14 -1.94
N VAL A 28 -3.01 -18.36 -1.08
CA VAL A 28 -3.31 -18.25 0.36
C VAL A 28 -3.75 -16.84 0.80
N ILE A 29 -3.36 -15.79 0.06
CA ILE A 29 -3.71 -14.40 0.40
C ILE A 29 -4.17 -13.61 -0.82
N LYS A 30 -5.12 -12.71 -0.60
CA LYS A 30 -5.59 -11.73 -1.58
C LYS A 30 -5.46 -10.32 -1.03
N LEU A 31 -4.83 -9.44 -1.79
CA LEU A 31 -4.64 -8.04 -1.45
C LEU A 31 -5.31 -7.14 -2.49
N LYS A 32 -5.90 -6.04 -2.01
CA LYS A 32 -6.27 -4.90 -2.87
C LYS A 32 -5.45 -3.69 -2.47
N ILE A 33 -4.73 -3.14 -3.42
CA ILE A 33 -3.89 -1.96 -3.24
C ILE A 33 -4.62 -0.76 -3.82
N ALA A 34 -4.81 0.29 -3.03
CA ALA A 34 -5.48 1.50 -3.48
C ALA A 34 -4.58 2.30 -4.45
N ASN A 35 -5.12 2.75 -5.58
CA ASN A 35 -4.40 3.66 -6.48
C ASN A 35 -4.13 5.01 -5.80
N LYS A 36 -5.05 5.49 -4.97
CA LYS A 36 -4.81 6.64 -4.11
C LYS A 36 -4.12 6.18 -2.84
N GLY A 37 -2.92 6.66 -2.60
CA GLY A 37 -2.10 6.33 -1.43
C GLY A 37 -1.14 5.16 -1.63
N GLY A 38 -1.38 4.25 -2.59
CA GLY A 38 -0.50 3.12 -2.88
C GLY A 38 -0.45 2.05 -1.78
N TYR A 39 -1.33 2.09 -0.79
CA TYR A 39 -1.31 1.21 0.40
C TYR A 39 -2.28 0.03 0.26
N ILE A 40 -2.10 -0.99 1.11
CA ILE A 40 -3.00 -2.15 1.19
C ILE A 40 -4.33 -1.70 1.83
N ALA A 41 -5.39 -1.67 1.03
CA ALA A 41 -6.74 -1.30 1.48
C ALA A 41 -7.56 -2.51 1.97
N GLU A 42 -7.29 -3.69 1.40
CA GLU A 42 -7.89 -4.95 1.83
C GLU A 42 -6.84 -6.08 1.83
N ALA A 43 -6.87 -6.93 2.86
CA ALA A 43 -6.07 -8.14 2.96
C ALA A 43 -6.93 -9.28 3.51
N THR A 44 -7.12 -10.32 2.70
CA THR A 44 -7.95 -11.48 3.03
C THR A 44 -7.12 -12.76 2.98
N LEU A 45 -7.18 -13.57 4.05
CA LEU A 45 -6.59 -14.90 4.10
C LEU A 45 -7.58 -15.91 3.50
N LYS A 46 -7.17 -16.60 2.43
CA LYS A 46 -8.07 -17.50 1.68
C LYS A 46 -8.36 -18.83 2.39
N ASN A 47 -7.47 -19.24 3.31
CA ASN A 47 -7.53 -20.55 3.96
C ASN A 47 -7.90 -20.47 5.44
N PHE A 48 -8.29 -19.30 5.94
CA PHE A 48 -8.69 -19.10 7.32
C PHE A 48 -10.08 -18.50 7.43
N GLU A 49 -10.90 -19.09 8.31
CA GLU A 49 -12.26 -18.61 8.60
C GLU A 49 -12.34 -18.00 9.99
N LYS A 50 -13.15 -16.95 10.13
CA LYS A 50 -13.39 -16.26 11.40
C LYS A 50 -14.20 -17.11 12.36
N PHE A 51 -13.93 -16.97 13.65
CA PHE A 51 -14.70 -17.48 14.78
C PHE A 51 -14.74 -19.02 14.90
N LYS A 52 -14.97 -19.75 13.84
CA LYS A 52 -14.98 -21.20 13.81
C LYS A 52 -14.85 -21.73 12.38
N LYS A 53 -14.26 -22.91 12.24
CA LYS A 53 -14.18 -23.64 10.98
C LYS A 53 -15.60 -23.95 10.45
N GLY A 54 -15.82 -23.71 9.17
CA GLY A 54 -17.14 -23.87 8.52
C GLY A 54 -18.07 -22.68 8.70
N SER A 55 -17.56 -21.52 9.15
CA SER A 55 -18.36 -20.28 9.21
C SER A 55 -18.65 -19.68 7.84
N GLY A 56 -17.86 -20.04 6.82
CA GLY A 56 -17.91 -19.44 5.48
C GLY A 56 -17.41 -17.99 5.42
N GLN A 57 -16.93 -17.44 6.54
CA GLN A 57 -16.41 -16.07 6.62
C GLN A 57 -14.89 -16.07 6.68
N LEU A 58 -14.23 -15.62 5.63
CA LEU A 58 -12.78 -15.55 5.59
C LEU A 58 -12.23 -14.49 6.55
N VAL A 59 -11.02 -14.74 7.05
CA VAL A 59 -10.28 -13.76 7.86
C VAL A 59 -9.85 -12.60 6.98
N GLU A 60 -10.28 -11.40 7.34
CA GLU A 60 -9.89 -10.15 6.74
C GLU A 60 -9.03 -9.37 7.74
N LEU A 61 -7.73 -9.30 7.48
CA LEU A 61 -6.77 -8.57 8.32
C LEU A 61 -6.90 -7.06 8.12
N ILE A 62 -7.11 -6.66 6.86
CA ILE A 62 -7.27 -5.26 6.46
C ILE A 62 -8.60 -5.11 5.72
N LYS A 63 -9.45 -4.18 6.19
CA LYS A 63 -10.71 -3.80 5.57
C LYS A 63 -11.25 -2.50 6.17
N ASN A 64 -12.15 -1.84 5.48
CA ASN A 64 -12.88 -0.66 5.99
C ASN A 64 -11.96 0.41 6.58
N ASN A 65 -10.83 0.69 5.93
CA ASN A 65 -9.85 1.70 6.34
C ASN A 65 -9.25 1.48 7.75
N ASN A 66 -9.12 0.23 8.22
CA ASN A 66 -8.47 -0.06 9.49
C ASN A 66 -6.94 -0.02 9.44
N ALA A 67 -6.36 0.11 8.23
CA ALA A 67 -4.93 0.28 8.02
C ALA A 67 -4.65 1.55 7.21
N ASN A 68 -3.54 2.21 7.50
CA ASN A 68 -3.06 3.36 6.78
C ASN A 68 -1.53 3.30 6.66
N LEU A 69 -1.02 3.59 5.47
CA LEU A 69 0.40 3.78 5.21
C LEU A 69 0.58 5.15 4.58
N ASN A 70 1.46 5.96 5.15
CA ASN A 70 1.77 7.29 4.66
C ASN A 70 3.26 7.55 4.72
N ILE A 71 3.80 8.20 3.69
CA ILE A 71 5.13 8.82 3.76
C ILE A 71 4.94 10.33 3.61
N VAL A 72 5.49 11.08 4.56
CA VAL A 72 5.47 12.53 4.53
C VAL A 72 6.62 13.01 3.63
N LEU A 73 6.30 13.64 2.50
CA LEU A 73 7.25 14.16 1.54
C LEU A 73 7.48 15.66 1.77
N GLN A 74 8.73 16.04 2.04
CA GLN A 74 9.14 17.43 2.09
C GLN A 74 9.77 17.80 0.74
N THR A 75 9.21 18.79 0.04
CA THR A 75 9.70 19.20 -1.27
C THR A 75 10.65 20.39 -1.20
N ASN A 76 11.49 20.58 -2.21
CA ASN A 76 12.43 21.70 -2.30
C ASN A 76 11.73 23.08 -2.43
N ASP A 77 10.49 23.09 -2.86
CA ASP A 77 9.65 24.30 -2.93
C ASP A 77 8.79 24.50 -1.67
N ASN A 78 9.23 23.92 -0.54
CA ASN A 78 8.66 24.05 0.81
C ASN A 78 7.21 23.55 0.94
N ARG A 79 6.82 22.52 0.21
CA ARG A 79 5.55 21.82 0.44
C ARG A 79 5.76 20.59 1.31
N THR A 80 4.74 20.29 2.12
CA THR A 80 4.60 19.02 2.82
C THR A 80 3.45 18.27 2.18
N LEU A 81 3.72 17.10 1.62
CA LEU A 81 2.74 16.26 0.95
C LEU A 81 2.65 14.91 1.63
N ASN A 82 1.44 14.37 1.71
CA ASN A 82 1.17 13.03 2.24
C ASN A 82 0.93 12.07 1.08
N THR A 83 1.68 10.99 1.01
CA THR A 83 1.52 10.00 -0.08
C THR A 83 0.12 9.40 -0.11
N LYS A 84 -0.54 9.24 1.04
CA LYS A 84 -1.93 8.74 1.14
C LYS A 84 -2.96 9.55 0.37
N ASP A 85 -2.66 10.82 0.07
CA ASP A 85 -3.56 11.72 -0.67
C ASP A 85 -3.27 11.78 -2.17
N LEU A 86 -2.19 11.13 -2.63
CA LEU A 86 -1.68 11.19 -3.99
C LEU A 86 -1.98 9.92 -4.78
N PHE A 87 -2.06 10.03 -6.10
CA PHE A 87 -2.35 8.90 -6.98
C PHE A 87 -1.08 8.20 -7.44
N PHE A 88 -1.09 6.89 -7.34
CA PHE A 88 -0.04 6.00 -7.83
C PHE A 88 -0.48 5.33 -9.14
N GLU A 89 0.47 5.10 -10.03
CA GLU A 89 0.27 4.31 -11.24
C GLU A 89 0.67 2.86 -10.98
N PRO A 90 -0.29 1.91 -11.05
CA PRO A 90 -0.01 0.50 -10.83
C PRO A 90 0.58 -0.16 -12.07
N THR A 91 1.52 -1.07 -11.88
CA THR A 91 2.01 -1.99 -12.91
C THR A 91 2.21 -3.37 -12.28
N LEU A 92 1.39 -4.34 -12.68
CA LEU A 92 1.48 -5.72 -12.22
C LEU A 92 2.28 -6.55 -13.23
N THR A 93 3.30 -7.26 -12.75
CA THR A 93 4.17 -8.12 -13.53
C THR A 93 4.41 -9.45 -12.83
N LYS A 94 4.93 -10.45 -13.57
CA LYS A 94 5.44 -11.71 -13.01
C LYS A 94 6.95 -11.77 -13.21
N ILE A 95 7.67 -12.12 -12.14
CA ILE A 95 9.12 -12.38 -12.18
C ILE A 95 9.34 -13.81 -11.67
N GLY A 96 9.57 -14.74 -12.61
CA GLY A 96 9.51 -16.15 -12.29
C GLY A 96 8.12 -16.58 -11.84
N ALA A 97 8.01 -17.13 -10.63
CA ALA A 97 6.74 -17.50 -10.02
C ALA A 97 6.11 -16.35 -9.18
N ASP A 98 6.88 -15.31 -8.86
CA ASP A 98 6.44 -14.21 -8.00
C ASP A 98 5.56 -13.22 -8.77
N GLN A 99 4.50 -12.75 -8.13
CA GLN A 99 3.77 -11.59 -8.59
C GLN A 99 4.38 -10.32 -7.99
N VAL A 100 4.62 -9.33 -8.83
CA VAL A 100 5.24 -8.06 -8.44
C VAL A 100 4.34 -6.91 -8.89
N LEU A 101 3.84 -6.16 -7.91
CA LEU A 101 3.07 -4.94 -8.15
C LEU A 101 3.94 -3.72 -7.83
N SER A 102 4.21 -2.92 -8.86
CA SER A 102 4.87 -1.63 -8.75
C SER A 102 3.81 -0.53 -8.73
N MET A 103 3.79 0.26 -7.66
CA MET A 103 2.92 1.42 -7.49
C MET A 103 3.82 2.68 -7.56
N LYS A 104 3.72 3.47 -8.64
CA LYS A 104 4.59 4.63 -8.85
C LYS A 104 3.86 5.95 -8.66
N LEU A 105 4.28 6.72 -7.66
CA LEU A 105 3.89 8.12 -7.50
C LEU A 105 4.84 8.98 -8.32
N LYS A 106 4.38 9.44 -9.48
CA LYS A 106 5.20 10.14 -10.45
C LYS A 106 5.20 11.66 -10.25
N SER A 107 6.38 12.27 -10.32
CA SER A 107 6.57 13.73 -10.40
C SER A 107 6.96 14.20 -11.81
N GLY A 108 7.08 13.25 -12.74
CA GLY A 108 7.44 13.43 -14.14
C GLY A 108 7.56 12.09 -14.85
N PRO A 109 7.88 12.06 -16.16
CA PRO A 109 7.95 10.82 -16.95
C PRO A 109 8.90 9.76 -16.36
N ASN A 110 10.07 10.21 -15.85
CA ASN A 110 11.15 9.34 -15.36
C ASN A 110 11.48 9.57 -13.87
N SER A 111 10.66 10.33 -13.15
CA SER A 111 10.89 10.68 -11.74
C SER A 111 9.73 10.20 -10.90
N PHE A 112 9.99 9.34 -9.90
CA PHE A 112 8.94 8.71 -9.10
C PHE A 112 9.43 8.23 -7.72
N LEU A 113 8.49 8.13 -6.78
CA LEU A 113 8.54 7.27 -5.60
C LEU A 113 7.79 5.99 -5.93
N GLU A 114 8.35 4.82 -5.61
CA GLU A 114 7.74 3.53 -5.87
C GLU A 114 7.54 2.75 -4.58
N TYR A 115 6.34 2.19 -4.42
CA TYR A 115 6.03 1.11 -3.50
C TYR A 115 5.95 -0.18 -4.31
N LYS A 116 6.79 -1.14 -3.98
CA LYS A 116 6.87 -2.42 -4.67
C LYS A 116 6.42 -3.54 -3.74
N TYR A 117 5.35 -4.20 -4.11
CA TYR A 117 4.79 -5.37 -3.42
C TYR A 117 5.21 -6.65 -4.14
N ILE A 118 5.68 -7.64 -3.39
CA ILE A 118 6.10 -8.94 -3.91
C ILE A 118 5.29 -10.02 -3.20
N VAL A 119 4.54 -10.82 -3.98
CA VAL A 119 3.72 -11.93 -3.48
C VAL A 119 4.24 -13.22 -4.11
N LYS A 120 4.79 -14.09 -3.26
CA LYS A 120 5.33 -15.40 -3.66
C LYS A 120 4.24 -16.45 -3.64
N PRO A 121 4.36 -17.54 -4.45
CA PRO A 121 3.43 -18.66 -4.40
C PRO A 121 3.33 -19.27 -2.99
N ASN A 122 2.11 -19.59 -2.54
CA ASN A 122 1.83 -20.27 -1.27
C ASN A 122 2.46 -19.61 -0.02
N ASP A 123 2.76 -18.30 -0.07
CA ASP A 123 3.37 -17.57 1.04
C ASP A 123 2.41 -16.48 1.56
N TYR A 124 2.30 -16.35 2.89
CA TYR A 124 1.56 -15.27 3.54
C TYR A 124 2.39 -13.99 3.70
N MET A 125 3.72 -14.11 3.58
CA MET A 125 4.61 -12.97 3.71
C MET A 125 4.60 -12.13 2.44
N ILE A 126 4.47 -10.82 2.63
CA ILE A 126 4.47 -9.85 1.54
C ILE A 126 5.79 -9.08 1.60
N GLY A 127 6.56 -9.17 0.51
CA GLY A 127 7.72 -8.29 0.34
C GLY A 127 7.23 -6.87 0.05
N PHE A 128 7.82 -5.87 0.73
CA PHE A 128 7.52 -4.46 0.53
C PHE A 128 8.80 -3.64 0.47
N ASP A 129 9.05 -3.01 -0.66
CA ASP A 129 10.19 -2.13 -0.88
C ASP A 129 9.71 -0.71 -1.21
N VAL A 130 10.40 0.29 -0.67
CA VAL A 130 10.22 1.70 -1.04
C VAL A 130 11.50 2.18 -1.70
N ARG A 131 11.38 2.73 -2.91
CA ARG A 131 12.52 3.32 -3.61
C ARG A 131 12.13 4.59 -4.36
N SER A 132 13.10 5.43 -4.65
CA SER A 132 12.91 6.65 -5.41
C SER A 132 13.85 6.69 -6.61
N GLN A 133 13.41 7.34 -7.68
CA GLN A 133 14.22 7.62 -8.86
C GLN A 133 13.97 9.06 -9.31
N GLY A 134 15.07 9.79 -9.59
CA GLY A 134 15.01 11.13 -10.17
C GLY A 134 14.35 12.20 -9.29
N LEU A 135 14.21 11.98 -7.98
CA LEU A 135 13.55 12.90 -7.04
C LEU A 135 14.48 13.90 -6.34
N ASN A 136 15.79 13.86 -6.57
CA ASN A 136 16.77 14.73 -5.89
C ASN A 136 16.50 16.23 -6.10
N GLN A 137 15.92 16.60 -7.24
CA GLN A 137 15.53 17.98 -7.55
C GLN A 137 14.14 18.36 -7.04
N VAL A 138 13.36 17.38 -6.59
CA VAL A 138 11.97 17.55 -6.15
C VAL A 138 11.85 17.51 -4.64
N LEU A 139 12.51 16.53 -4.01
CA LEU A 139 12.47 16.31 -2.56
C LEU A 139 13.63 17.04 -1.89
N ASN A 140 13.35 17.53 -0.68
CA ASN A 140 14.39 18.08 0.20
C ASN A 140 15.16 16.93 0.86
N THR A 141 16.29 16.54 0.25
CA THR A 141 17.12 15.42 0.71
C THR A 141 17.84 15.67 2.03
N ALA A 142 17.82 16.90 2.54
CA ALA A 142 18.35 17.22 3.87
C ALA A 142 17.40 16.86 5.02
N LYS A 143 16.15 16.52 4.70
CA LYS A 143 15.15 16.10 5.68
C LYS A 143 14.88 14.58 5.57
N PRO A 144 14.66 13.90 6.71
CA PRO A 144 14.28 12.50 6.70
C PRO A 144 12.89 12.31 6.04
N LEU A 145 12.63 11.10 5.55
CA LEU A 145 11.31 10.67 5.17
C LEU A 145 10.66 9.99 6.38
N ASP A 146 9.55 10.53 6.84
CA ASP A 146 8.77 9.94 7.93
C ASP A 146 7.75 8.97 7.35
N LEU A 147 7.85 7.69 7.73
CA LEU A 147 6.89 6.65 7.38
C LEU A 147 5.95 6.45 8.58
N GLU A 148 4.67 6.63 8.34
CA GLU A 148 3.59 6.41 9.28
C GLU A 148 2.83 5.14 8.85
N TRP A 149 2.75 4.17 9.75
CA TRP A 149 1.97 2.95 9.53
C TRP A 149 1.09 2.65 10.73
N ASP A 150 -0.21 2.75 10.51
CA ASP A 150 -1.24 2.50 11.52
C ASP A 150 -2.07 1.29 11.13
N LEU A 151 -2.33 0.40 12.08
CA LEU A 151 -3.23 -0.73 11.91
C LEU A 151 -4.10 -0.91 13.16
N LYS A 152 -5.41 -0.89 12.98
CA LYS A 152 -6.38 -1.31 14.00
C LYS A 152 -6.82 -2.73 13.72
N ALA A 153 -6.32 -3.70 14.50
CA ALA A 153 -6.67 -5.09 14.33
C ALA A 153 -8.17 -5.36 14.60
N PHE A 154 -8.77 -6.23 13.80
CA PHE A 154 -10.10 -6.75 14.04
C PHE A 154 -10.04 -8.07 14.78
N ARG A 155 -11.04 -8.31 15.61
CA ARG A 155 -11.25 -9.61 16.24
C ARG A 155 -11.61 -10.66 15.20
N ASN A 156 -10.89 -11.79 15.20
CA ASN A 156 -11.11 -12.93 14.33
C ASN A 156 -11.41 -14.23 15.09
N GLU A 157 -11.03 -14.31 16.39
CA GLU A 157 -11.24 -15.47 17.21
C GLU A 157 -12.55 -15.43 17.99
N LYS A 158 -13.10 -16.63 18.31
CA LYS A 158 -14.32 -16.75 19.12
C LYS A 158 -14.12 -16.25 20.55
N SER A 159 -12.96 -16.51 21.14
CA SER A 159 -12.62 -16.13 22.51
C SER A 159 -11.74 -14.89 22.53
N ILE A 160 -12.25 -13.77 23.10
CA ILE A 160 -11.49 -12.54 23.29
C ILE A 160 -10.28 -12.74 24.19
N SER A 161 -10.45 -13.49 25.27
CA SER A 161 -9.37 -13.74 26.24
C SER A 161 -8.22 -14.57 25.62
N TYR A 162 -8.55 -15.47 24.71
CA TYR A 162 -7.56 -16.25 23.99
C TYR A 162 -6.81 -15.41 22.98
N GLU A 163 -7.54 -14.63 22.18
CA GLU A 163 -6.94 -13.71 21.19
C GLU A 163 -6.02 -12.70 21.84
N ASN A 164 -6.47 -12.03 22.93
CA ASN A 164 -5.65 -11.06 23.66
C ASN A 164 -4.39 -11.65 24.28
N LYS A 165 -4.40 -12.95 24.63
CA LYS A 165 -3.22 -13.61 25.20
C LYS A 165 -2.10 -13.80 24.19
N TYR A 166 -2.43 -13.89 22.89
CA TYR A 166 -1.49 -14.20 21.82
C TYR A 166 -1.31 -13.04 20.83
N THR A 167 -1.91 -11.89 21.10
CA THR A 167 -1.70 -10.65 20.34
C THR A 167 -0.79 -9.75 21.16
N GLU A 168 0.48 -9.71 20.83
CA GLU A 168 1.48 -8.80 21.38
C GLU A 168 1.82 -7.70 20.37
#